data_5ea168c0de51eb4f10515a4d139ea434
#
_entry.id   5ea168c0de51eb4f10515a4d139ea434
#
_cell.length_a   1.000
_cell.length_b   1.000
_cell.length_c   1.000
_cell.angle_alpha   90.00
_cell.angle_beta   90.00
_cell.angle_gamma   90.00
#
_symmetry.space_group_name_H-M   'P 1'
#
loop_
_entity.id
_entity.type
_entity.pdbx_description
1 polymer ?
#
loop_
_entity_poly.entity_id
_entity_poly.type
_entity_poly.pdbx_seq_one_letter_code
_entity_poly.pdbx_strand_id
1 'polypeptide(L)'
;MTVASELARLTQTIDSASELFLSDQIKMMDVGDGVMRPTNAKAVADLAAQMSGAMIYLSTSLGLEGTVSGGYFSVPSVEEDEYLILYRNNGGVAVEVDRYPNRAAIEKVSSLIQDYSSAAQETEIAVIVDGEGAKHLTLTDKRLQAANFEVTTEAGVTSICDAEGSQVLYADDKRVVLVELEMHRTAAPGIYITDPEGACLELPQPELQPAASPFADGLLFSPVIVTSELHEGRIYSQGLLRRRELATDITMSVHSMTTIANQTGPSVGISAAKYGQDAVLNLRLLANPDSRKFMPLKLRNVPVQPVPSSPKILFIGDSIGDRQGGMYLKQFLQELGFTPQFIGTIEGSASATDVWDITGPLGECHAGWKTGEFTYSVSERAFPVSPGSESTYLAMPKAQRRERNPFLRVATGADDPSVVRNGYVFDPAFYQSRFGLSTPDIVINALGTNDALSFSPASGLYSEVYSNDLLMHKQIRAAWPAAKIIRTLPPSAVSGGANAIWQNSRAVVIQALIDAAANLADSKMTVAPVWAMANPDCAYAYSTGSLGADGFYSGNWVDAVHPVGSGRVEIYQTLAPYLAAAALNII
;
A
#
# COMPACT_ATOMS: atom_id res chain seq x y z
N MET A 1 -4.46 43.33 -25.57
CA MET A 1 -5.32 42.47 -24.71
C MET A 1 -4.98 42.81 -23.28
N THR A 2 -5.92 42.88 -22.38
CA THR A 2 -5.62 43.20 -20.97
C THR A 2 -5.19 41.89 -20.25
N VAL A 3 -4.34 42.01 -19.23
CA VAL A 3 -3.93 40.86 -18.40
C VAL A 3 -5.12 40.05 -17.87
N ALA A 4 -6.23 40.77 -17.56
CA ALA A 4 -7.49 40.12 -17.14
C ALA A 4 -8.10 39.23 -18.25
N SER A 5 -8.02 39.63 -19.52
CA SER A 5 -8.56 38.83 -20.64
C SER A 5 -7.70 37.59 -20.92
N GLU A 6 -6.39 37.67 -20.76
CA GLU A 6 -5.48 36.54 -20.90
C GLU A 6 -5.61 35.55 -19.74
N LEU A 7 -5.77 36.05 -18.52
CA LEU A 7 -6.01 35.22 -17.34
C LEU A 7 -7.33 34.43 -17.46
N ALA A 8 -8.40 35.12 -17.91
CA ALA A 8 -9.69 34.47 -18.16
C ALA A 8 -9.59 33.38 -19.23
N ARG A 9 -8.83 33.62 -20.32
CA ARG A 9 -8.60 32.63 -21.38
C ARG A 9 -7.79 31.43 -20.87
N LEU A 10 -6.75 31.71 -20.05
CA LEU A 10 -5.94 30.64 -19.46
C LEU A 10 -6.78 29.77 -18.51
N THR A 11 -7.58 30.38 -17.64
CA THR A 11 -8.49 29.67 -16.75
C THR A 11 -9.45 28.79 -17.54
N GLN A 12 -10.08 29.33 -18.58
CA GLN A 12 -10.99 28.56 -19.43
C GLN A 12 -10.28 27.39 -20.12
N THR A 13 -9.03 27.55 -20.56
CA THR A 13 -8.24 26.49 -21.17
C THR A 13 -7.91 25.38 -20.16
N ILE A 14 -7.55 25.74 -18.92
CA ILE A 14 -7.28 24.78 -17.83
C ILE A 14 -8.54 24.03 -17.45
N ASP A 15 -9.67 24.70 -17.32
CA ASP A 15 -10.96 24.09 -16.99
C ASP A 15 -11.39 23.11 -18.10
N SER A 16 -11.27 23.50 -19.36
CA SER A 16 -11.57 22.64 -20.50
C SER A 16 -10.65 21.42 -20.58
N ALA A 17 -9.34 21.60 -20.30
CA ALA A 17 -8.41 20.48 -20.26
C ALA A 17 -8.69 19.54 -19.08
N SER A 18 -8.99 20.09 -17.89
CA SER A 18 -9.39 19.29 -16.73
C SER A 18 -10.66 18.49 -17.03
N GLU A 19 -11.65 19.09 -17.65
CA GLU A 19 -12.88 18.41 -18.02
C GLU A 19 -12.65 17.34 -19.08
N LEU A 20 -11.79 17.60 -20.07
CA LEU A 20 -11.46 16.61 -21.11
C LEU A 20 -10.73 15.38 -20.54
N PHE A 21 -9.78 15.58 -19.65
CA PHE A 21 -8.87 14.52 -19.18
C PHE A 21 -9.25 13.88 -17.85
N LEU A 22 -9.91 14.61 -16.95
CA LEU A 22 -10.18 14.19 -15.57
C LEU A 22 -11.66 13.97 -15.27
N SER A 23 -12.57 14.34 -16.19
CA SER A 23 -14.00 14.14 -15.99
C SER A 23 -14.40 12.68 -16.16
N ASP A 24 -15.20 12.17 -15.22
CA ASP A 24 -15.84 10.85 -15.31
C ASP A 24 -17.07 10.83 -16.25
N GLN A 25 -17.43 11.99 -16.82
CA GLN A 25 -18.60 12.10 -17.69
C GLN A 25 -18.31 11.59 -19.10
N ILE A 26 -19.17 10.68 -19.58
CA ILE A 26 -19.10 10.12 -20.93
C ILE A 26 -19.79 11.07 -21.91
N LYS A 27 -19.05 12.05 -22.45
CA LYS A 27 -19.58 13.05 -23.38
C LYS A 27 -18.57 13.53 -24.42
N MET A 28 -19.09 14.15 -25.48
CA MET A 28 -18.28 14.97 -26.40
C MET A 28 -18.27 16.41 -25.90
N MET A 29 -17.16 17.12 -26.05
CA MET A 29 -17.03 18.52 -25.69
C MET A 29 -16.20 19.31 -26.70
N ASP A 30 -16.50 20.59 -26.85
CA ASP A 30 -15.67 21.55 -27.59
C ASP A 30 -14.72 22.23 -26.59
N VAL A 31 -13.43 22.16 -26.85
CA VAL A 31 -12.38 22.80 -26.02
C VAL A 31 -12.11 24.26 -26.43
N GLY A 32 -12.98 24.86 -27.21
CA GLY A 32 -12.89 26.26 -27.65
C GLY A 32 -12.31 26.47 -29.05
N ASP A 33 -12.12 25.40 -29.82
CA ASP A 33 -11.64 25.42 -31.20
C ASP A 33 -12.71 25.01 -32.24
N GLY A 34 -13.95 24.80 -31.79
CA GLY A 34 -15.07 24.34 -32.61
C GLY A 34 -15.01 22.86 -33.01
N VAL A 35 -14.06 22.09 -32.46
CA VAL A 35 -13.91 20.65 -32.73
C VAL A 35 -14.39 19.85 -31.52
N MET A 36 -15.41 19.02 -31.73
CA MET A 36 -15.93 18.12 -30.69
C MET A 36 -14.95 16.99 -30.43
N ARG A 37 -14.48 16.86 -29.19
CA ARG A 37 -13.59 15.78 -28.72
C ARG A 37 -14.27 14.95 -27.63
N PRO A 38 -14.08 13.62 -27.60
CA PRO A 38 -14.58 12.80 -26.49
C PRO A 38 -13.77 13.09 -25.22
N THR A 39 -14.42 13.14 -24.07
CA THR A 39 -13.74 13.05 -22.78
C THR A 39 -13.00 11.71 -22.67
N ASN A 40 -11.98 11.61 -21.80
CA ASN A 40 -11.27 10.34 -21.57
C ASN A 40 -12.25 9.22 -21.17
N ALA A 41 -13.22 9.50 -20.31
CA ALA A 41 -14.23 8.55 -19.92
C ALA A 41 -15.06 8.06 -21.12
N LYS A 42 -15.41 8.97 -22.05
CA LYS A 42 -16.12 8.57 -23.28
C LYS A 42 -15.23 7.76 -24.23
N ALA A 43 -13.99 8.15 -24.42
CA ALA A 43 -13.07 7.42 -25.28
C ALA A 43 -12.84 5.98 -24.79
N VAL A 44 -12.68 5.81 -23.46
CA VAL A 44 -12.55 4.49 -22.83
C VAL A 44 -13.85 3.69 -22.95
N ALA A 45 -15.02 4.32 -22.72
CA ALA A 45 -16.30 3.64 -22.86
C ALA A 45 -16.58 3.19 -24.31
N ASP A 46 -16.26 4.04 -25.30
CA ASP A 46 -16.40 3.71 -26.72
C ASP A 46 -15.47 2.54 -27.10
N LEU A 47 -14.24 2.55 -26.61
CA LEU A 47 -13.27 1.46 -26.81
C LEU A 47 -13.76 0.17 -26.13
N ALA A 48 -14.23 0.23 -24.89
CA ALA A 48 -14.78 -0.93 -24.19
C ALA A 48 -16.02 -1.49 -24.89
N ALA A 49 -16.89 -0.63 -25.43
CA ALA A 49 -18.04 -1.03 -26.23
C ALA A 49 -17.63 -1.72 -27.56
N GLN A 50 -16.57 -1.23 -28.19
CA GLN A 50 -16.01 -1.85 -29.40
C GLN A 50 -15.36 -3.21 -29.09
N MET A 51 -14.70 -3.34 -27.94
CA MET A 51 -14.01 -4.57 -27.51
C MET A 51 -14.94 -5.62 -26.90
N SER A 52 -16.11 -5.24 -26.37
CA SER A 52 -17.03 -6.15 -25.65
C SER A 52 -17.61 -7.30 -26.49
N GLY A 53 -17.30 -7.37 -27.78
CA GLY A 53 -17.64 -8.48 -28.69
C GLY A 53 -16.46 -9.04 -29.47
N ALA A 54 -15.26 -8.50 -29.27
CA ALA A 54 -14.09 -8.88 -30.06
C ALA A 54 -13.40 -10.14 -29.48
N MET A 55 -13.82 -11.32 -29.91
CA MET A 55 -13.12 -12.57 -29.63
C MET A 55 -11.76 -12.62 -30.34
N ILE A 56 -10.79 -13.27 -29.72
CA ILE A 56 -9.46 -13.47 -30.29
C ILE A 56 -9.45 -14.75 -31.12
N TYR A 57 -9.05 -14.64 -32.39
CA TYR A 57 -8.91 -15.74 -33.31
C TYR A 57 -7.44 -15.90 -33.76
N LEU A 58 -7.05 -17.10 -34.15
CA LEU A 58 -5.66 -17.38 -34.58
C LEU A 58 -5.32 -16.80 -35.94
N SER A 59 -6.33 -16.42 -36.74
CA SER A 59 -6.14 -15.80 -38.07
C SER A 59 -7.35 -14.96 -38.48
N THR A 60 -7.18 -14.05 -39.41
CA THR A 60 -8.25 -13.24 -39.99
C THR A 60 -9.34 -14.07 -40.65
N SER A 61 -9.01 -15.19 -41.28
CA SER A 61 -10.00 -16.12 -41.89
C SER A 61 -10.90 -16.73 -40.81
N LEU A 62 -10.34 -17.23 -39.73
CA LEU A 62 -11.11 -17.77 -38.61
C LEU A 62 -11.97 -16.71 -37.95
N GLY A 63 -11.47 -15.47 -37.82
CA GLY A 63 -12.23 -14.34 -37.32
C GLY A 63 -13.43 -13.96 -38.18
N LEU A 64 -13.27 -14.00 -39.50
CA LEU A 64 -14.36 -13.76 -40.46
C LEU A 64 -15.42 -14.87 -40.42
N GLU A 65 -15.01 -16.13 -40.25
CA GLU A 65 -15.92 -17.27 -40.13
C GLU A 65 -16.69 -17.24 -38.81
N GLY A 66 -16.03 -16.79 -37.73
CA GLY A 66 -16.61 -16.73 -36.38
C GLY A 66 -17.42 -15.49 -36.03
N THR A 67 -17.43 -14.47 -36.93
CA THR A 67 -18.14 -13.20 -36.65
C THR A 67 -19.13 -12.86 -37.77
N VAL A 68 -20.28 -12.31 -37.37
CA VAL A 68 -21.25 -11.79 -38.32
C VAL A 68 -20.81 -10.48 -38.96
N SER A 69 -21.36 -10.14 -40.12
CA SER A 69 -21.09 -8.84 -40.74
C SER A 69 -21.38 -7.67 -39.81
N GLY A 70 -20.43 -6.76 -39.67
CA GLY A 70 -20.46 -5.65 -38.72
C GLY A 70 -19.79 -5.97 -37.37
N GLY A 71 -19.56 -7.24 -37.03
CA GLY A 71 -18.89 -7.67 -35.78
C GLY A 71 -17.39 -7.41 -35.78
N TYR A 72 -16.82 -7.33 -34.58
CA TYR A 72 -15.39 -7.12 -34.35
C TYR A 72 -14.72 -8.41 -33.90
N PHE A 73 -13.45 -8.59 -34.27
CA PHE A 73 -12.59 -9.69 -33.82
C PHE A 73 -11.14 -9.25 -33.79
N SER A 74 -10.33 -9.91 -32.98
CA SER A 74 -8.89 -9.63 -32.87
C SER A 74 -8.06 -10.82 -33.32
N VAL A 75 -6.88 -10.53 -33.89
CA VAL A 75 -5.90 -11.54 -34.30
C VAL A 75 -4.54 -11.16 -33.69
N PRO A 76 -3.74 -12.11 -33.17
CA PRO A 76 -2.39 -11.83 -32.70
C PRO A 76 -1.55 -11.18 -33.81
N SER A 77 -0.82 -10.11 -33.48
CA SER A 77 0.13 -9.49 -34.42
C SER A 77 1.41 -10.33 -34.50
N VAL A 78 2.06 -10.27 -35.65
CA VAL A 78 3.38 -10.87 -35.87
C VAL A 78 4.51 -9.87 -35.64
N GLU A 79 4.19 -8.60 -35.44
CA GLU A 79 5.16 -7.53 -35.16
C GLU A 79 5.66 -7.59 -33.72
N GLU A 80 6.93 -7.26 -33.50
CA GLU A 80 7.57 -7.40 -32.17
C GLU A 80 7.01 -6.47 -31.10
N ASP A 81 6.43 -5.33 -31.49
CA ASP A 81 5.91 -4.28 -30.60
C ASP A 81 4.39 -4.25 -30.52
N GLU A 82 3.70 -5.15 -31.22
CA GLU A 82 2.25 -5.27 -31.21
C GLU A 82 1.78 -6.58 -30.57
N TYR A 83 0.63 -6.52 -29.88
CA TYR A 83 0.01 -7.70 -29.25
C TYR A 83 -1.15 -8.24 -30.09
N LEU A 84 -2.10 -7.39 -30.45
CA LEU A 84 -3.31 -7.74 -31.17
C LEU A 84 -3.64 -6.70 -32.25
N ILE A 85 -4.18 -7.15 -33.36
CA ILE A 85 -4.79 -6.30 -34.36
C ILE A 85 -6.30 -6.50 -34.33
N LEU A 86 -7.05 -5.42 -34.16
CA LEU A 86 -8.51 -5.41 -34.14
C LEU A 86 -9.03 -5.26 -35.58
N TYR A 87 -9.87 -6.17 -35.98
CA TYR A 87 -10.56 -6.14 -37.27
C TYR A 87 -12.06 -6.00 -37.11
N ARG A 88 -12.69 -5.43 -38.12
CA ARG A 88 -14.16 -5.47 -38.32
C ARG A 88 -14.48 -6.34 -39.50
N ASN A 89 -15.43 -7.28 -39.36
CA ASN A 89 -15.96 -8.04 -40.48
C ASN A 89 -16.92 -7.14 -41.30
N ASN A 90 -16.52 -6.74 -42.49
CA ASN A 90 -17.35 -5.93 -43.36
C ASN A 90 -17.80 -6.78 -44.59
N GLY A 91 -18.92 -7.51 -44.38
CA GLY A 91 -19.47 -8.36 -45.45
C GLY A 91 -18.52 -9.52 -45.87
N GLY A 92 -17.77 -10.11 -44.98
CA GLY A 92 -16.81 -11.17 -45.25
C GLY A 92 -15.39 -10.68 -45.58
N VAL A 93 -15.14 -9.37 -45.41
CA VAL A 93 -13.81 -8.77 -45.56
C VAL A 93 -13.34 -8.26 -44.22
N ALA A 94 -12.13 -8.66 -43.78
CA ALA A 94 -11.51 -8.13 -42.57
C ALA A 94 -10.96 -6.72 -42.83
N VAL A 95 -11.56 -5.73 -42.22
CA VAL A 95 -11.08 -4.35 -42.27
C VAL A 95 -10.39 -4.06 -40.95
N GLU A 96 -9.10 -3.74 -41.01
CA GLU A 96 -8.32 -3.35 -39.84
C GLU A 96 -8.88 -2.06 -39.22
N VAL A 97 -9.04 -2.06 -37.90
CA VAL A 97 -9.63 -0.93 -37.16
C VAL A 97 -8.56 -0.29 -36.29
N ASP A 98 -7.76 -1.11 -35.56
CA ASP A 98 -6.75 -0.63 -34.66
C ASP A 98 -5.69 -1.69 -34.36
N ARG A 99 -4.55 -1.25 -33.79
CA ARG A 99 -3.42 -2.09 -33.36
C ARG A 99 -3.08 -1.81 -31.93
N TYR A 100 -2.97 -2.86 -31.13
CA TYR A 100 -2.68 -2.76 -29.71
C TYR A 100 -1.22 -3.08 -29.44
N PRO A 101 -0.47 -2.14 -28.80
CA PRO A 101 0.92 -2.37 -28.45
C PRO A 101 1.04 -3.48 -27.40
N ASN A 102 2.12 -4.24 -27.49
CA ASN A 102 2.45 -5.19 -26.45
C ASN A 102 3.15 -4.50 -25.26
N ARG A 103 3.43 -5.28 -24.21
CA ARG A 103 4.12 -4.78 -23.03
C ARG A 103 5.47 -4.12 -23.34
N ALA A 104 6.22 -4.66 -24.30
CA ALA A 104 7.53 -4.12 -24.69
C ALA A 104 7.41 -2.73 -25.34
N ALA A 105 6.40 -2.52 -26.18
CA ALA A 105 6.13 -1.21 -26.78
C ALA A 105 5.71 -0.18 -25.71
N ILE A 106 4.87 -0.60 -24.76
CA ILE A 106 4.44 0.27 -23.65
C ILE A 106 5.63 0.62 -22.75
N GLU A 107 6.49 -0.36 -22.43
CA GLU A 107 7.70 -0.13 -21.65
C GLU A 107 8.69 0.80 -22.38
N LYS A 108 8.83 0.65 -23.69
CA LYS A 108 9.67 1.53 -24.51
C LYS A 108 9.13 2.96 -24.56
N VAL A 109 7.83 3.16 -24.71
CA VAL A 109 7.20 4.49 -24.61
C VAL A 109 7.32 5.05 -23.21
N SER A 110 7.13 4.23 -22.17
CA SER A 110 7.30 4.65 -20.78
C SER A 110 8.73 5.04 -20.46
N SER A 111 9.74 4.32 -20.98
CA SER A 111 11.15 4.69 -20.83
C SER A 111 11.48 5.98 -21.56
N LEU A 112 10.96 6.18 -22.78
CA LEU A 112 11.12 7.43 -23.53
C LEU A 112 10.46 8.62 -22.80
N ILE A 113 9.28 8.43 -22.21
CA ILE A 113 8.60 9.45 -21.39
C ILE A 113 9.41 9.71 -20.12
N GLN A 114 9.97 8.67 -19.51
CA GLN A 114 10.79 8.79 -18.31
C GLN A 114 12.13 9.48 -18.60
N ASP A 115 12.76 9.18 -19.73
CA ASP A 115 13.95 9.87 -20.22
C ASP A 115 13.64 11.34 -20.57
N TYR A 116 12.47 11.62 -21.15
CA TYR A 116 12.02 12.99 -21.44
C TYR A 116 11.65 13.74 -20.16
N SER A 117 11.01 13.09 -19.19
CA SER A 117 10.68 13.67 -17.87
C SER A 117 11.91 13.82 -16.99
N SER A 118 12.88 12.91 -17.06
CA SER A 118 14.15 13.06 -16.35
C SER A 118 15.04 14.15 -16.96
N ALA A 119 14.95 14.38 -18.28
CA ALA A 119 15.57 15.53 -18.93
C ALA A 119 14.85 16.86 -18.63
N ALA A 120 13.55 16.82 -18.30
CA ALA A 120 12.73 17.99 -17.97
C ALA A 120 12.71 18.33 -16.46
N GLN A 121 13.16 17.45 -15.58
CA GLN A 121 13.32 17.70 -14.14
C GLN A 121 14.74 18.15 -13.81
N GLU A 122 15.15 19.27 -14.38
CA GLU A 122 16.24 20.04 -13.78
C GLU A 122 15.68 20.77 -12.56
N THR A 123 16.23 20.49 -11.38
CA THR A 123 15.83 21.18 -10.16
C THR A 123 16.34 22.62 -10.25
N GLU A 124 15.44 23.58 -10.35
CA GLU A 124 15.82 25.00 -10.30
C GLU A 124 16.37 25.30 -8.91
N ILE A 125 17.66 25.61 -8.84
CA ILE A 125 18.36 25.97 -7.58
C ILE A 125 18.21 27.47 -7.33
N ALA A 126 18.27 28.28 -8.37
CA ALA A 126 18.08 29.72 -8.30
C ALA A 126 17.53 30.26 -9.62
N VAL A 127 16.64 31.22 -9.55
CA VAL A 127 16.06 31.94 -10.70
C VAL A 127 16.08 33.43 -10.42
N ILE A 128 16.64 34.21 -11.34
CA ILE A 128 16.57 35.68 -11.31
C ILE A 128 15.51 36.09 -12.32
N VAL A 129 14.53 36.83 -11.86
CA VAL A 129 13.46 37.41 -12.67
C VAL A 129 13.44 38.90 -12.53
N ASP A 130 13.06 39.63 -13.59
CA ASP A 130 12.80 41.08 -13.51
C ASP A 130 11.47 41.38 -12.81
N GLY A 131 11.18 42.65 -12.65
CA GLY A 131 9.94 43.12 -12.05
C GLY A 131 8.67 42.77 -12.84
N GLU A 132 8.80 42.27 -14.06
CA GLU A 132 7.71 41.80 -14.95
C GLU A 132 7.60 40.27 -14.99
N GLY A 133 8.51 39.55 -14.28
CA GLY A 133 8.51 38.09 -14.14
C GLY A 133 9.23 37.36 -15.28
N ALA A 134 9.99 38.05 -16.14
CA ALA A 134 10.81 37.38 -17.14
C ALA A 134 12.07 36.78 -16.50
N LYS A 135 12.37 35.51 -16.82
CA LYS A 135 13.55 34.81 -16.29
C LYS A 135 14.81 35.29 -17.02
N HIS A 136 15.72 35.90 -16.29
CA HIS A 136 17.02 36.34 -16.79
C HIS A 136 18.14 35.36 -16.51
N LEU A 137 18.05 34.63 -15.41
CA LEU A 137 18.98 33.58 -15.05
C LEU A 137 18.24 32.43 -14.43
N THR A 138 18.54 31.21 -14.87
CA THR A 138 18.10 29.97 -14.23
C THR A 138 19.33 29.10 -13.97
N LEU A 139 19.58 28.79 -12.70
CA LEU A 139 20.58 27.82 -12.27
C LEU A 139 19.84 26.52 -11.91
N THR A 140 20.23 25.42 -12.56
CA THR A 140 19.75 24.10 -12.24
C THR A 140 20.88 23.22 -11.71
N ASP A 141 20.58 22.02 -11.26
CA ASP A 141 21.59 21.00 -10.88
C ASP A 141 22.47 20.56 -12.06
N LYS A 142 22.07 20.85 -13.30
CA LYS A 142 22.76 20.39 -14.52
C LYS A 142 23.29 21.53 -15.40
N ARG A 143 22.73 22.71 -15.31
CA ARG A 143 23.14 23.84 -16.18
C ARG A 143 22.82 25.20 -15.59
N LEU A 144 23.57 26.17 -16.07
CA LEU A 144 23.29 27.60 -15.90
C LEU A 144 22.76 28.15 -17.24
N GLN A 145 21.56 28.68 -17.26
CA GLN A 145 20.97 29.32 -18.42
C GLN A 145 20.78 30.82 -18.15
N ALA A 146 21.42 31.63 -18.94
CA ALA A 146 21.28 33.09 -18.89
C ALA A 146 20.97 33.64 -20.29
N ALA A 147 20.03 34.56 -20.37
CA ALA A 147 19.79 35.32 -21.61
C ALA A 147 20.76 36.51 -21.64
N ASN A 148 21.60 36.55 -22.67
CA ASN A 148 22.57 37.67 -22.93
C ASN A 148 23.71 37.82 -21.92
N PHE A 149 24.18 36.73 -21.27
CA PHE A 149 25.32 36.77 -20.34
C PHE A 149 26.41 35.78 -20.80
N GLU A 150 27.66 36.15 -20.57
CA GLU A 150 28.81 35.26 -20.73
C GLU A 150 29.13 34.59 -19.39
N VAL A 151 29.22 33.25 -19.41
CA VAL A 151 29.60 32.45 -18.24
C VAL A 151 31.02 31.94 -18.44
N THR A 152 31.92 32.35 -17.57
CA THR A 152 33.30 31.85 -17.56
C THR A 152 33.59 31.09 -16.27
N THR A 153 34.30 29.97 -16.39
CA THR A 153 34.83 29.24 -15.21
C THR A 153 36.33 29.11 -15.38
N GLU A 154 37.08 29.76 -14.53
CA GLU A 154 38.55 29.73 -14.53
C GLU A 154 39.06 29.46 -13.11
N ALA A 155 39.92 28.44 -12.94
CA ALA A 155 40.56 28.10 -11.66
C ALA A 155 39.59 27.88 -10.47
N GLY A 156 38.39 27.28 -10.70
CA GLY A 156 37.40 27.06 -9.64
C GLY A 156 36.53 28.28 -9.32
N VAL A 157 36.64 29.34 -10.10
CA VAL A 157 35.83 30.54 -10.00
C VAL A 157 34.89 30.61 -11.18
N THR A 158 33.59 30.74 -10.93
CA THR A 158 32.58 31.00 -11.98
C THR A 158 32.18 32.44 -11.92
N SER A 159 32.31 33.15 -13.04
CA SER A 159 31.82 34.51 -13.20
C SER A 159 30.84 34.62 -14.37
N ILE A 160 29.85 35.49 -14.21
CA ILE A 160 28.89 35.84 -15.24
C ILE A 160 29.02 37.33 -15.46
N CYS A 161 29.28 37.70 -16.71
CA CYS A 161 29.35 39.07 -17.15
C CYS A 161 28.20 39.41 -18.09
N ASP A 162 27.72 40.63 -18.08
CA ASP A 162 26.77 41.15 -19.07
C ASP A 162 27.43 41.30 -20.45
N ALA A 163 26.66 41.72 -21.44
CA ALA A 163 27.12 41.94 -22.80
C ALA A 163 28.20 43.03 -22.91
N GLU A 164 28.28 43.93 -21.95
CA GLU A 164 29.26 45.02 -21.82
C GLU A 164 30.52 44.60 -21.05
N GLY A 165 30.56 43.30 -20.56
CA GLY A 165 31.69 42.75 -19.82
C GLY A 165 31.70 43.10 -18.32
N SER A 166 30.62 43.68 -17.80
CA SER A 166 30.49 43.95 -16.36
C SER A 166 30.13 42.66 -15.63
N GLN A 167 30.83 42.36 -14.53
CA GLN A 167 30.60 41.17 -13.74
C GLN A 167 29.30 41.29 -12.96
N VAL A 168 28.33 40.40 -13.26
CA VAL A 168 27.02 40.41 -12.64
C VAL A 168 26.95 39.37 -11.51
N LEU A 169 27.68 38.26 -11.65
CA LEU A 169 27.79 37.21 -10.63
C LEU A 169 29.22 36.68 -10.59
N TYR A 170 29.72 36.50 -9.38
CA TYR A 170 30.98 35.85 -9.09
C TYR A 170 30.74 34.76 -8.05
N ALA A 171 31.25 33.57 -8.28
CA ALA A 171 31.15 32.44 -7.31
C ALA A 171 32.49 31.71 -7.20
N ASP A 172 32.97 31.54 -6.00
CA ASP A 172 34.09 30.66 -5.65
C ASP A 172 33.67 29.58 -4.62
N ASP A 173 34.61 28.85 -4.05
CA ASP A 173 34.36 27.79 -3.07
C ASP A 173 33.82 28.32 -1.72
N LYS A 174 33.81 29.61 -1.50
CA LYS A 174 33.49 30.25 -0.22
C LYS A 174 32.33 31.24 -0.29
N ARG A 175 32.09 31.86 -1.46
CA ARG A 175 31.12 32.93 -1.59
C ARG A 175 30.52 33.03 -2.99
N VAL A 176 29.35 33.60 -3.05
CA VAL A 176 28.69 34.06 -4.27
C VAL A 176 28.42 35.56 -4.12
N VAL A 177 28.89 36.32 -5.06
CA VAL A 177 28.67 37.77 -5.12
C VAL A 177 27.75 38.06 -6.29
N LEU A 178 26.59 38.63 -6.02
CA LEU A 178 25.71 39.26 -7.01
C LEU A 178 25.96 40.77 -6.94
N VAL A 179 25.85 41.45 -8.06
CA VAL A 179 26.01 42.91 -8.07
C VAL A 179 25.27 43.52 -6.87
N GLU A 180 26.03 44.18 -5.99
CA GLU A 180 25.55 44.82 -4.75
C GLU A 180 25.16 43.88 -3.59
N LEU A 181 25.33 42.53 -3.72
CA LEU A 181 25.05 41.57 -2.63
C LEU A 181 26.12 40.49 -2.58
N GLU A 182 26.69 40.26 -1.43
CA GLU A 182 27.68 39.20 -1.20
C GLU A 182 27.13 38.14 -0.25
N MET A 183 27.09 36.88 -0.72
CA MET A 183 26.68 35.74 0.10
C MET A 183 27.90 34.95 0.59
N HIS A 184 28.09 34.89 1.89
CA HIS A 184 29.17 34.16 2.51
C HIS A 184 28.72 32.78 3.05
N ARG A 185 29.50 31.75 2.76
CA ARG A 185 29.37 30.45 3.41
C ARG A 185 30.31 30.42 4.62
N THR A 186 29.74 30.39 5.81
CA THR A 186 30.52 30.30 7.06
C THR A 186 30.54 28.86 7.58
N ALA A 187 31.50 28.55 8.47
CA ALA A 187 31.58 27.24 9.15
C ALA A 187 30.43 26.99 10.14
N ALA A 188 29.64 28.02 10.47
CA ALA A 188 28.38 27.90 11.22
C ALA A 188 27.23 27.69 10.24
N PRO A 189 26.16 26.96 10.62
CA PRO A 189 25.01 26.76 9.74
C PRO A 189 24.27 28.09 9.55
N GLY A 190 24.53 28.75 8.44
CA GLY A 190 23.85 29.99 8.05
C GLY A 190 24.42 30.55 6.75
N ILE A 191 23.57 31.14 5.93
CA ILE A 191 23.95 31.95 4.78
C ILE A 191 23.80 33.41 5.21
N TYR A 192 24.87 34.15 5.16
CA TYR A 192 24.86 35.61 5.42
C TYR A 192 24.94 36.33 4.09
N ILE A 193 24.06 37.31 3.88
CA ILE A 193 24.09 38.22 2.75
C ILE A 193 24.56 39.56 3.29
N THR A 194 25.63 40.11 2.73
CA THR A 194 26.11 41.42 3.07
C THR A 194 25.90 42.37 1.89
N ASP A 195 25.53 43.61 2.19
CA ASP A 195 25.59 44.71 1.22
C ASP A 195 27.05 45.16 0.98
N PRO A 196 27.31 46.02 0.00
CA PRO A 196 28.67 46.51 -0.29
C PRO A 196 29.34 47.24 0.89
N GLU A 197 28.57 47.79 1.81
CA GLU A 197 29.02 48.46 3.02
C GLU A 197 29.32 47.48 4.16
N GLY A 198 29.08 46.14 3.93
CA GLY A 198 29.35 45.07 4.88
C GLY A 198 28.27 44.90 5.95
N ALA A 199 27.10 45.53 5.79
CA ALA A 199 25.97 45.31 6.67
C ALA A 199 25.37 43.93 6.39
N CYS A 200 25.27 43.11 7.42
CA CYS A 200 24.76 41.74 7.33
C CYS A 200 23.23 41.74 7.27
N LEU A 201 22.66 41.33 6.14
CA LEU A 201 21.27 40.96 6.06
C LEU A 201 21.16 39.51 6.55
N GLU A 202 20.83 39.34 7.81
CA GLU A 202 20.47 38.04 8.34
C GLU A 202 19.14 37.66 7.70
N LEU A 203 19.18 36.76 6.70
CA LEU A 203 17.95 36.13 6.26
C LEU A 203 17.39 35.40 7.49
N PRO A 204 16.14 35.67 7.89
CA PRO A 204 15.53 34.89 8.92
C PRO A 204 15.69 33.44 8.48
N GLN A 205 16.50 32.68 9.24
CA GLN A 205 16.51 31.24 9.09
C GLN A 205 15.03 30.86 9.02
N PRO A 206 14.54 30.16 7.98
CA PRO A 206 13.24 29.55 8.12
C PRO A 206 13.36 28.85 9.46
N GLU A 207 12.56 29.28 10.47
CA GLU A 207 12.45 28.52 11.69
C GLU A 207 12.28 27.09 11.19
N LEU A 208 13.34 26.28 11.34
CA LEU A 208 13.22 24.86 11.14
C LEU A 208 12.12 24.50 12.10
N GLN A 209 10.88 24.52 11.62
CA GLN A 209 9.75 24.02 12.39
C GLN A 209 10.26 22.67 12.86
N PRO A 210 10.43 22.46 14.16
CA PRO A 210 11.04 21.27 14.67
C PRO A 210 10.34 20.13 13.98
N ALA A 211 11.09 19.35 13.20
CA ALA A 211 10.52 18.33 12.32
C ALA A 211 9.49 17.57 13.16
N ALA A 212 8.22 17.61 12.74
CA ALA A 212 7.12 17.16 13.57
C ALA A 212 7.50 15.82 14.16
N SER A 213 7.48 15.69 15.48
CA SER A 213 7.97 14.51 16.18
C SER A 213 7.45 13.25 15.46
N PRO A 214 8.29 12.25 15.14
CA PRO A 214 7.84 10.99 14.52
C PRO A 214 6.77 10.29 15.35
N PHE A 215 6.60 10.70 16.60
CA PHE A 215 5.64 10.16 17.57
C PHE A 215 4.36 10.99 17.70
N ALA A 216 4.21 12.09 16.96
CA ALA A 216 3.05 12.98 17.04
C ALA A 216 1.73 12.25 16.73
N ASP A 217 1.76 11.36 15.75
CA ASP A 217 0.60 10.56 15.32
C ASP A 217 0.35 9.30 16.18
N GLY A 218 1.08 9.13 17.28
CA GLY A 218 1.04 7.92 18.09
C GLY A 218 1.86 6.77 17.48
N LEU A 219 1.71 5.58 18.06
CA LEU A 219 2.35 4.36 17.58
C LEU A 219 1.29 3.39 17.04
N LEU A 220 1.56 2.81 15.90
CA LEU A 220 0.73 1.77 15.27
C LEU A 220 1.05 0.40 15.91
N PHE A 221 0.67 0.23 17.17
CA PHE A 221 1.06 -0.97 17.90
C PHE A 221 0.05 -1.36 18.98
N SER A 222 -0.06 -2.66 19.25
CA SER A 222 -0.84 -3.20 20.37
C SER A 222 0.10 -3.59 21.52
N PRO A 223 -0.26 -3.30 22.78
CA PRO A 223 0.61 -3.54 23.91
C PRO A 223 0.77 -5.02 24.29
N VAL A 224 -0.10 -5.91 23.80
CA VAL A 224 -0.06 -7.34 24.14
C VAL A 224 0.84 -8.07 23.17
N ILE A 225 1.96 -8.59 23.66
CA ILE A 225 2.94 -9.35 22.90
C ILE A 225 2.96 -10.78 23.41
N VAL A 226 2.79 -11.71 22.48
CA VAL A 226 2.86 -13.14 22.77
C VAL A 226 4.05 -13.75 22.06
N THR A 227 4.90 -14.45 22.81
CA THR A 227 6.02 -15.23 22.32
C THR A 227 5.90 -16.68 22.79
N SER A 228 6.75 -17.56 22.35
CA SER A 228 6.80 -18.93 22.82
C SER A 228 8.15 -19.28 23.41
N GLU A 229 8.24 -20.44 24.04
CA GLU A 229 9.53 -21.00 24.47
C GLU A 229 10.47 -21.32 23.32
N LEU A 230 9.93 -21.55 22.13
CA LEU A 230 10.72 -21.91 20.95
C LEU A 230 11.26 -20.70 20.19
N HIS A 231 10.55 -19.57 20.26
CA HIS A 231 10.84 -18.42 19.41
C HIS A 231 10.71 -17.10 20.17
N GLU A 232 11.79 -16.32 20.18
CA GLU A 232 11.77 -14.92 20.60
C GLU A 232 11.03 -14.08 19.55
N GLY A 233 10.22 -13.13 20.00
CA GLY A 233 9.62 -12.12 19.11
C GLY A 233 10.59 -11.00 18.77
N ARG A 234 10.27 -10.24 17.72
CA ARG A 234 10.97 -9.01 17.35
C ARG A 234 9.99 -7.88 17.13
N ILE A 235 10.41 -6.66 17.42
CA ILE A 235 9.67 -5.44 17.09
C ILE A 235 10.53 -4.65 16.10
N TYR A 236 9.94 -4.28 14.96
CA TYR A 236 10.58 -3.53 13.89
C TYR A 236 10.08 -2.08 13.88
N SER A 237 11.00 -1.12 13.88
CA SER A 237 10.67 0.31 13.94
C SER A 237 9.79 0.78 12.79
N GLN A 238 9.98 0.21 11.61
CA GLN A 238 9.22 0.54 10.39
C GLN A 238 7.73 0.19 10.48
N GLY A 239 7.36 -0.76 11.33
CA GLY A 239 5.95 -1.13 11.57
C GLY A 239 5.27 -0.30 12.67
N LEU A 240 6.02 0.49 13.43
CA LEU A 240 5.51 1.27 14.56
C LEU A 240 5.06 2.67 14.18
N LEU A 241 5.70 3.28 13.17
CA LEU A 241 5.51 4.69 12.82
C LEU A 241 4.57 4.86 11.65
N ARG A 242 3.71 5.87 11.70
CA ARG A 242 2.90 6.28 10.55
C ARG A 242 3.82 6.75 9.39
N ARG A 243 4.84 7.53 9.71
CA ARG A 243 5.91 7.93 8.78
C ARG A 243 7.10 7.01 8.96
N ARG A 244 7.05 5.83 8.34
CA ARG A 244 8.06 4.78 8.54
C ARG A 244 9.42 5.11 7.92
N GLU A 245 9.50 6.10 7.03
CA GLU A 245 10.77 6.66 6.53
C GLU A 245 11.63 7.24 7.65
N LEU A 246 11.01 7.65 8.76
CA LEU A 246 11.72 8.13 9.95
C LEU A 246 12.19 7.00 10.89
N ALA A 247 11.98 5.75 10.53
CA ALA A 247 12.38 4.61 11.37
C ALA A 247 13.90 4.49 11.54
N THR A 248 14.69 5.02 10.60
CA THR A 248 16.15 5.11 10.70
C THR A 248 16.64 6.17 11.66
N ASP A 249 15.79 7.15 11.98
CA ASP A 249 16.13 8.29 12.82
C ASP A 249 15.82 8.06 14.30
N ILE A 250 15.32 6.86 14.63
CA ILE A 250 14.98 6.51 16.00
C ILE A 250 15.81 5.35 16.53
N THR A 251 16.03 5.35 17.85
CA THR A 251 16.50 4.19 18.59
C THR A 251 15.39 3.54 19.37
N MET A 252 15.47 2.23 19.55
CA MET A 252 14.55 1.47 20.37
C MET A 252 15.29 0.79 21.53
N SER A 253 14.65 0.77 22.69
CA SER A 253 15.07 -0.05 23.81
C SER A 253 13.87 -0.64 24.54
N VAL A 254 14.03 -1.82 25.13
CA VAL A 254 13.03 -2.44 25.98
C VAL A 254 13.59 -2.48 27.40
N HIS A 255 12.78 -2.05 28.33
CA HIS A 255 13.12 -1.99 29.75
C HIS A 255 12.14 -2.85 30.55
N SER A 256 12.65 -3.56 31.54
CA SER A 256 11.85 -4.21 32.59
C SER A 256 12.50 -4.00 33.94
N MET A 257 11.94 -4.55 34.99
CA MET A 257 12.52 -4.47 36.33
C MET A 257 13.91 -5.14 36.42
N THR A 258 14.21 -6.08 35.51
CA THR A 258 15.42 -6.90 35.57
C THR A 258 16.36 -6.71 34.39
N THR A 259 15.87 -6.19 33.26
CA THR A 259 16.63 -6.19 32.02
C THR A 259 16.42 -4.92 31.21
N ILE A 260 17.52 -4.38 30.69
CA ILE A 260 17.54 -3.28 29.75
C ILE A 260 18.25 -3.76 28.48
N ALA A 261 17.64 -3.61 27.33
CA ALA A 261 18.29 -3.82 26.04
C ALA A 261 18.15 -2.56 25.20
N ASN A 262 19.29 -2.00 24.80
CA ASN A 262 19.36 -0.90 23.85
C ASN A 262 19.77 -1.45 22.49
N GLN A 263 19.06 -1.03 21.46
CA GLN A 263 19.34 -1.44 20.10
C GLN A 263 19.15 -0.26 19.17
N THR A 264 20.15 0.01 18.36
CA THR A 264 20.13 1.10 17.37
C THR A 264 19.74 0.62 15.97
N GLY A 265 19.61 -0.70 15.80
CA GLY A 265 19.20 -1.32 14.55
C GLY A 265 17.68 -1.22 14.29
N PRO A 266 17.21 -1.76 13.16
CA PRO A 266 15.82 -1.69 12.74
C PRO A 266 14.86 -2.51 13.62
N SER A 267 15.36 -3.33 14.53
CA SER A 267 14.55 -4.19 15.39
C SER A 267 15.11 -4.41 16.78
N VAL A 268 14.26 -4.77 17.72
CA VAL A 268 14.63 -5.19 19.07
C VAL A 268 13.96 -6.54 19.38
N GLY A 269 14.76 -7.49 19.90
CA GLY A 269 14.26 -8.79 20.35
C GLY A 269 13.47 -8.68 21.65
N ILE A 270 12.39 -9.44 21.77
CA ILE A 270 11.48 -9.38 22.91
C ILE A 270 10.92 -10.76 23.27
N SER A 271 10.96 -11.09 24.58
CA SER A 271 10.27 -12.27 25.11
C SER A 271 9.96 -12.09 26.58
N ALA A 272 8.91 -12.75 27.05
CA ALA A 272 8.57 -12.76 28.48
C ALA A 272 9.63 -13.50 29.32
N ALA A 273 10.34 -14.47 28.73
CA ALA A 273 11.45 -15.15 29.41
C ALA A 273 12.58 -14.19 29.76
N LYS A 274 12.86 -13.20 28.89
CA LYS A 274 13.92 -12.22 29.06
C LYS A 274 13.51 -11.03 29.93
N TYR A 275 12.31 -10.50 29.72
CA TYR A 275 11.87 -9.24 30.34
C TYR A 275 10.80 -9.39 31.42
N GLY A 276 10.29 -10.60 31.68
CA GLY A 276 9.13 -10.80 32.53
C GLY A 276 7.82 -10.46 31.80
N GLN A 277 6.74 -10.37 32.57
CA GLN A 277 5.40 -10.15 31.99
C GLN A 277 5.08 -8.69 31.69
N ASP A 278 5.81 -7.75 32.28
CA ASP A 278 5.63 -6.32 32.14
C ASP A 278 6.95 -5.68 31.70
N ALA A 279 6.90 -4.95 30.60
CA ALA A 279 8.04 -4.22 30.07
C ALA A 279 7.60 -2.87 29.50
N VAL A 280 8.55 -2.04 29.14
CA VAL A 280 8.32 -0.75 28.49
C VAL A 280 9.17 -0.67 27.23
N LEU A 281 8.54 -0.48 26.09
CA LEU A 281 9.21 -0.08 24.86
C LEU A 281 9.45 1.44 24.93
N ASN A 282 10.70 1.84 24.77
CA ASN A 282 11.14 3.23 24.73
C ASN A 282 11.70 3.53 23.32
N LEU A 283 11.13 4.52 22.67
CA LEU A 283 11.61 5.04 21.39
C LEU A 283 12.16 6.44 21.59
N ARG A 284 13.27 6.75 20.97
CA ARG A 284 13.95 8.05 21.04
C ARG A 284 14.38 8.50 19.67
N LEU A 285 14.24 9.79 19.40
CA LEU A 285 14.78 10.40 18.19
C LEU A 285 16.29 10.56 18.35
N LEU A 286 17.06 10.14 17.34
CA LEU A 286 18.54 10.23 17.36
C LEU A 286 19.02 11.69 17.44
N ALA A 287 18.41 12.57 16.63
CA ALA A 287 18.76 13.99 16.59
C ALA A 287 18.35 14.76 17.85
N ASN A 288 17.34 14.28 18.58
CA ASN A 288 16.84 14.91 19.81
C ASN A 288 16.40 13.84 20.81
N PRO A 289 17.32 13.37 21.70
CA PRO A 289 17.02 12.33 22.68
C PRO A 289 15.91 12.64 23.68
N ASP A 290 15.53 13.91 23.85
CA ASP A 290 14.40 14.32 24.67
C ASP A 290 13.07 14.07 24.00
N SER A 291 13.05 14.01 22.67
CA SER A 291 11.91 13.53 21.89
C SER A 291 11.82 12.01 22.00
N ARG A 292 10.93 11.56 22.88
CA ARG A 292 10.78 10.13 23.21
C ARG A 292 9.33 9.74 23.40
N LYS A 293 9.06 8.44 23.18
CA LYS A 293 7.77 7.81 23.41
C LYS A 293 7.95 6.53 24.21
N PHE A 294 7.16 6.37 25.25
CA PHE A 294 7.09 5.15 26.05
C PHE A 294 5.79 4.41 25.76
N MET A 295 5.88 3.09 25.63
CA MET A 295 4.72 2.22 25.52
C MET A 295 4.84 1.06 26.51
N PRO A 296 3.94 0.94 27.50
CA PRO A 296 3.86 -0.25 28.35
C PRO A 296 3.52 -1.47 27.50
N LEU A 297 4.23 -2.56 27.74
CA LEU A 297 4.02 -3.85 27.06
C LEU A 297 3.56 -4.90 28.07
N LYS A 298 2.63 -5.74 27.65
CA LYS A 298 2.18 -6.94 28.35
C LYS A 298 2.71 -8.15 27.60
N LEU A 299 3.75 -8.77 28.16
CA LEU A 299 4.42 -9.92 27.55
C LEU A 299 3.82 -11.21 28.07
N ARG A 300 3.54 -12.13 27.16
CA ARG A 300 3.07 -13.48 27.48
C ARG A 300 3.97 -14.48 26.81
N ASN A 301 4.21 -15.61 27.46
CA ASN A 301 4.98 -16.72 26.93
C ASN A 301 4.10 -17.96 26.85
N VAL A 302 4.16 -18.66 25.74
CA VAL A 302 3.47 -19.93 25.52
C VAL A 302 4.47 -21.06 25.71
N PRO A 303 4.25 -21.95 26.68
CA PRO A 303 5.06 -23.15 26.83
C PRO A 303 4.69 -24.19 25.77
N VAL A 304 5.64 -25.08 25.46
CA VAL A 304 5.35 -26.27 24.66
C VAL A 304 4.42 -27.20 25.46
N GLN A 305 3.36 -27.65 24.83
CA GLN A 305 2.35 -28.47 25.50
C GLN A 305 2.76 -29.95 25.59
N PRO A 306 2.80 -30.55 26.78
CA PRO A 306 3.11 -31.98 26.92
C PRO A 306 1.95 -32.88 26.49
N VAL A 307 0.72 -32.38 26.49
CA VAL A 307 -0.49 -33.07 26.06
C VAL A 307 -1.15 -32.27 24.94
N PRO A 308 -1.37 -32.86 23.76
CA PRO A 308 -1.97 -32.17 22.64
C PRO A 308 -3.36 -31.59 22.96
N SER A 309 -3.57 -30.34 22.67
CA SER A 309 -4.86 -29.67 22.61
C SER A 309 -5.27 -29.46 21.16
N SER A 310 -6.56 -29.57 20.86
CA SER A 310 -7.10 -29.51 19.49
C SER A 310 -8.05 -28.34 19.30
N PRO A 311 -7.55 -27.08 19.30
CA PRO A 311 -8.40 -25.93 19.10
C PRO A 311 -8.99 -25.90 17.69
N LYS A 312 -10.27 -25.52 17.58
CA LYS A 312 -10.96 -25.30 16.31
C LYS A 312 -10.75 -23.86 15.88
N ILE A 313 -10.17 -23.67 14.71
CA ILE A 313 -9.72 -22.37 14.21
C ILE A 313 -10.46 -22.03 12.93
N LEU A 314 -11.16 -20.90 12.91
CA LEU A 314 -11.67 -20.27 11.68
C LEU A 314 -10.73 -19.15 11.27
N PHE A 315 -10.11 -19.30 10.10
CA PHE A 315 -9.21 -18.30 9.55
C PHE A 315 -9.91 -17.49 8.45
N ILE A 316 -10.29 -16.26 8.75
CA ILE A 316 -10.82 -15.27 7.81
C ILE A 316 -9.65 -14.41 7.30
N GLY A 317 -9.48 -14.35 5.98
CA GLY A 317 -8.36 -13.63 5.37
C GLY A 317 -8.52 -13.40 3.87
N ASP A 318 -7.43 -12.95 3.28
CA ASP A 318 -7.28 -12.70 1.85
C ASP A 318 -6.29 -13.68 1.19
N SER A 319 -5.69 -13.30 0.05
CA SER A 319 -4.69 -14.10 -0.66
C SER A 319 -3.44 -14.42 0.17
N ILE A 320 -3.09 -13.59 1.15
CA ILE A 320 -1.92 -13.84 2.01
C ILE A 320 -2.22 -14.98 2.97
N GLY A 321 -3.43 -15.02 3.55
CA GLY A 321 -3.90 -16.13 4.36
C GLY A 321 -4.11 -17.43 3.57
N ASP A 322 -4.62 -17.32 2.34
CA ASP A 322 -4.84 -18.44 1.43
C ASP A 322 -3.52 -19.14 1.05
N ARG A 323 -2.48 -18.37 0.65
CA ARG A 323 -1.19 -18.92 0.23
C ARG A 323 -0.32 -19.35 1.40
N GLN A 324 -0.35 -20.63 1.76
CA GLN A 324 0.44 -21.25 2.83
C GLN A 324 0.14 -20.77 4.27
N GLY A 325 -0.77 -19.80 4.45
CA GLY A 325 -1.01 -19.23 5.78
C GLY A 325 -1.52 -20.25 6.77
N GLY A 326 -2.58 -20.96 6.43
CA GLY A 326 -3.11 -22.03 7.25
C GLY A 326 -2.12 -23.20 7.45
N MET A 327 -1.30 -23.50 6.43
CA MET A 327 -0.28 -24.55 6.50
C MET A 327 0.80 -24.21 7.56
N TYR A 328 1.39 -23.02 7.49
CA TYR A 328 2.40 -22.61 8.47
C TYR A 328 1.83 -22.43 9.88
N LEU A 329 0.61 -21.91 10.01
CA LEU A 329 -0.03 -21.85 11.33
C LEU A 329 -0.22 -23.24 11.92
N LYS A 330 -0.66 -24.21 11.10
CA LYS A 330 -0.78 -25.60 11.53
C LYS A 330 0.56 -26.16 11.97
N GLN A 331 1.62 -25.95 11.18
CA GLN A 331 2.98 -26.41 11.50
C GLN A 331 3.47 -25.82 12.84
N PHE A 332 3.45 -24.50 13.01
CA PHE A 332 3.97 -23.86 14.22
C PHE A 332 3.14 -24.19 15.47
N LEU A 333 1.83 -24.38 15.33
CA LEU A 333 1.00 -24.88 16.44
C LEU A 333 1.35 -26.32 16.79
N GLN A 334 1.68 -27.16 15.81
CA GLN A 334 2.13 -28.53 16.06
C GLN A 334 3.49 -28.56 16.77
N GLU A 335 4.42 -27.69 16.40
CA GLU A 335 5.70 -27.51 17.11
C GLU A 335 5.50 -27.13 18.58
N LEU A 336 4.45 -26.36 18.88
CA LEU A 336 4.04 -25.99 20.23
C LEU A 336 3.21 -27.07 20.96
N GLY A 337 3.01 -28.23 20.35
CA GLY A 337 2.31 -29.38 20.94
C GLY A 337 0.79 -29.36 20.76
N PHE A 338 0.24 -28.57 19.82
CA PHE A 338 -1.18 -28.57 19.50
C PHE A 338 -1.50 -29.46 18.28
N THR A 339 -2.76 -29.89 18.18
CA THR A 339 -3.31 -30.57 16.99
C THR A 339 -4.49 -29.75 16.44
N PRO A 340 -4.24 -28.57 15.84
CA PRO A 340 -5.30 -27.64 15.48
C PRO A 340 -6.22 -28.21 14.40
N GLN A 341 -7.52 -27.94 14.53
CA GLN A 341 -8.55 -28.27 13.56
C GLN A 341 -8.99 -26.98 12.87
N PHE A 342 -8.60 -26.81 11.61
CA PHE A 342 -9.07 -25.70 10.81
C PHE A 342 -10.46 -25.99 10.26
N ILE A 343 -11.37 -25.04 10.40
CA ILE A 343 -12.75 -25.13 9.93
C ILE A 343 -13.03 -24.02 8.91
N GLY A 344 -13.93 -24.30 8.00
CA GLY A 344 -14.30 -23.36 6.92
C GLY A 344 -14.87 -24.10 5.72
N THR A 345 -15.15 -23.37 4.65
CA THR A 345 -15.69 -23.93 3.41
C THR A 345 -14.73 -23.81 2.23
N ILE A 346 -13.58 -23.14 2.40
CA ILE A 346 -12.57 -22.98 1.37
C ILE A 346 -11.25 -23.61 1.85
N GLU A 347 -10.68 -24.48 1.04
CA GLU A 347 -9.35 -25.00 1.27
C GLU A 347 -8.29 -23.91 1.00
N GLY A 348 -7.34 -23.75 1.90
CA GLY A 348 -6.15 -22.96 1.67
C GLY A 348 -5.22 -23.62 0.64
N SER A 349 -4.18 -22.90 0.25
CA SER A 349 -3.14 -23.41 -0.64
C SER A 349 -1.89 -23.80 0.15
N ALA A 350 -1.29 -24.95 -0.16
CA ALA A 350 0.06 -25.29 0.28
C ALA A 350 1.15 -24.69 -0.64
N SER A 351 0.77 -24.13 -1.77
CA SER A 351 1.67 -23.44 -2.69
C SER A 351 1.89 -21.97 -2.29
N ALA A 352 3.08 -21.49 -2.53
CA ALA A 352 3.44 -20.07 -2.32
C ALA A 352 2.80 -19.13 -3.36
N THR A 353 2.50 -19.63 -4.54
CA THR A 353 2.06 -18.83 -5.70
C THR A 353 0.72 -19.27 -6.28
N ASP A 354 0.41 -20.57 -6.19
CA ASP A 354 -0.84 -21.10 -6.73
C ASP A 354 -1.99 -20.97 -5.72
N VAL A 355 -2.90 -20.07 -6.01
CA VAL A 355 -4.13 -19.84 -5.22
C VAL A 355 -5.26 -20.82 -5.57
N TRP A 356 -5.07 -21.67 -6.58
CA TRP A 356 -6.03 -22.69 -6.98
C TRP A 356 -5.79 -24.03 -6.30
N ASP A 357 -4.59 -24.21 -5.73
CA ASP A 357 -4.26 -25.38 -4.90
C ASP A 357 -5.23 -25.50 -3.70
N ILE A 358 -5.66 -26.72 -3.44
CA ILE A 358 -6.64 -27.09 -2.42
C ILE A 358 -6.04 -28.01 -1.34
N THR A 359 -4.72 -28.08 -1.23
CA THR A 359 -4.02 -29.01 -0.33
C THR A 359 -3.73 -28.42 1.05
N GLY A 360 -4.05 -27.13 1.26
CA GLY A 360 -3.93 -26.49 2.55
C GLY A 360 -5.13 -26.70 3.48
N PRO A 361 -5.03 -26.26 4.74
CA PRO A 361 -6.14 -26.33 5.69
C PRO A 361 -7.36 -25.52 5.28
N LEU A 362 -8.53 -25.91 5.78
CA LEU A 362 -9.79 -25.17 5.60
C LEU A 362 -9.74 -23.78 6.25
N GLY A 363 -10.55 -22.85 5.72
CA GLY A 363 -10.75 -21.51 6.25
C GLY A 363 -11.75 -20.73 5.39
N GLU A 364 -11.73 -19.41 5.56
CA GLU A 364 -12.45 -18.44 4.73
C GLU A 364 -11.46 -17.37 4.26
N CYS A 365 -10.39 -17.81 3.57
CA CYS A 365 -9.41 -16.92 2.97
C CYS A 365 -9.74 -16.70 1.49
N HIS A 366 -10.27 -15.52 1.18
CA HIS A 366 -10.74 -15.14 -0.15
C HIS A 366 -9.73 -14.18 -0.81
N ALA A 367 -8.98 -14.66 -1.80
CA ALA A 367 -7.97 -13.82 -2.44
C ALA A 367 -8.56 -12.56 -3.08
N GLY A 368 -7.94 -11.44 -2.76
CA GLY A 368 -8.32 -10.11 -3.22
C GLY A 368 -9.47 -9.46 -2.47
N TRP A 369 -10.06 -10.11 -1.46
CA TRP A 369 -11.16 -9.53 -0.70
C TRP A 369 -10.70 -8.50 0.32
N LYS A 370 -11.55 -7.51 0.51
CA LYS A 370 -11.48 -6.45 1.53
C LYS A 370 -12.41 -6.79 2.70
N THR A 371 -12.36 -5.99 3.73
CA THR A 371 -13.33 -6.05 4.84
C THR A 371 -14.77 -5.86 4.34
N GLY A 372 -14.95 -5.02 3.32
CA GLY A 372 -16.25 -4.70 2.73
C GLY A 372 -16.94 -5.86 2.02
N GLU A 373 -16.21 -6.79 1.40
CA GLU A 373 -16.82 -7.97 0.78
C GLU A 373 -17.42 -8.92 1.83
N PHE A 374 -16.77 -9.09 2.99
CA PHE A 374 -17.31 -9.91 4.06
C PHE A 374 -18.56 -9.29 4.68
N THR A 375 -18.55 -7.99 4.94
CA THR A 375 -19.71 -7.28 5.52
C THR A 375 -20.79 -6.94 4.50
N TYR A 376 -20.50 -7.17 3.22
CA TYR A 376 -21.34 -6.85 2.08
C TYR A 376 -21.59 -5.34 1.89
N SER A 377 -20.71 -4.49 2.39
CA SER A 377 -20.66 -3.07 1.98
C SER A 377 -20.15 -2.93 0.54
N VAL A 378 -19.34 -3.90 0.08
CA VAL A 378 -18.88 -4.09 -1.30
C VAL A 378 -19.45 -5.40 -1.83
N SER A 379 -20.14 -5.38 -2.96
CA SER A 379 -20.93 -6.53 -3.45
C SER A 379 -20.48 -7.08 -4.81
N GLU A 380 -19.56 -6.40 -5.52
CA GLU A 380 -19.26 -6.73 -6.93
C GLU A 380 -18.77 -8.16 -7.13
N ARG A 381 -18.10 -8.76 -6.14
CA ARG A 381 -17.56 -10.13 -6.24
C ARG A 381 -17.71 -10.96 -4.96
N ALA A 382 -18.68 -10.62 -4.13
CA ALA A 382 -19.00 -11.32 -2.89
C ALA A 382 -20.43 -11.88 -2.93
N PHE A 383 -20.72 -12.68 -3.96
CA PHE A 383 -22.10 -13.12 -4.22
C PHE A 383 -22.64 -14.01 -3.09
N PRO A 384 -23.85 -13.76 -2.59
CA PRO A 384 -24.47 -14.61 -1.59
C PRO A 384 -24.65 -16.05 -2.08
N VAL A 385 -24.50 -17.00 -1.16
CA VAL A 385 -24.88 -18.41 -1.39
C VAL A 385 -26.36 -18.53 -1.06
N SER A 386 -27.19 -18.92 -2.04
CA SER A 386 -28.62 -19.08 -1.82
C SER A 386 -28.93 -20.16 -0.78
N PRO A 387 -29.94 -19.97 0.10
CA PRO A 387 -30.38 -21.03 1.01
C PRO A 387 -30.77 -22.30 0.24
N GLY A 388 -30.37 -23.46 0.75
CA GLY A 388 -30.60 -24.76 0.10
C GLY A 388 -29.59 -25.10 -1.01
N SER A 389 -28.62 -24.22 -1.32
CA SER A 389 -27.59 -24.46 -2.33
C SER A 389 -26.23 -24.84 -1.70
N GLU A 390 -26.19 -25.23 -0.43
CA GLU A 390 -24.95 -25.50 0.32
C GLU A 390 -24.13 -26.62 -0.31
N SER A 391 -24.77 -27.73 -0.69
CA SER A 391 -24.09 -28.87 -1.35
C SER A 391 -23.55 -28.47 -2.74
N THR A 392 -24.31 -27.68 -3.49
CA THR A 392 -23.88 -27.16 -4.78
C THR A 392 -22.67 -26.23 -4.62
N TYR A 393 -22.72 -25.33 -3.63
CA TYR A 393 -21.61 -24.44 -3.31
C TYR A 393 -20.32 -25.22 -2.94
N LEU A 394 -20.44 -26.23 -2.04
CA LEU A 394 -19.30 -27.05 -1.65
C LEU A 394 -18.73 -27.89 -2.80
N ALA A 395 -19.54 -28.23 -3.79
CA ALA A 395 -19.11 -28.95 -4.99
C ALA A 395 -18.49 -28.05 -6.07
N MET A 396 -18.58 -26.72 -5.92
CA MET A 396 -17.95 -25.77 -6.87
C MET A 396 -16.43 -25.85 -6.80
N PRO A 397 -15.73 -25.65 -7.93
CA PRO A 397 -14.29 -25.40 -7.90
C PRO A 397 -13.93 -24.23 -6.97
N LYS A 398 -12.76 -24.27 -6.33
CA LYS A 398 -12.27 -23.21 -5.43
C LYS A 398 -12.38 -21.82 -6.05
N ALA A 399 -12.07 -21.67 -7.36
CA ALA A 399 -12.19 -20.43 -8.10
C ALA A 399 -13.58 -19.77 -8.00
N GLN A 400 -14.64 -20.59 -8.07
CA GLN A 400 -16.03 -20.09 -7.98
C GLN A 400 -16.46 -19.87 -6.54
N ARG A 401 -16.01 -20.71 -5.59
CA ARG A 401 -16.32 -20.55 -4.16
C ARG A 401 -15.73 -19.26 -3.60
N ARG A 402 -14.54 -18.85 -4.05
CA ARG A 402 -13.86 -17.60 -3.63
C ARG A 402 -14.64 -16.33 -3.99
N GLU A 403 -15.57 -16.40 -4.94
CA GLU A 403 -16.45 -15.27 -5.32
C GLU A 403 -17.78 -15.32 -4.57
N ARG A 404 -17.93 -16.20 -3.58
CA ARG A 404 -19.16 -16.37 -2.81
C ARG A 404 -18.92 -16.01 -1.36
N ASN A 405 -19.87 -15.31 -0.77
CA ASN A 405 -19.87 -15.02 0.66
C ASN A 405 -20.87 -15.95 1.37
N PRO A 406 -20.38 -17.01 2.03
CA PRO A 406 -21.23 -18.00 2.67
C PRO A 406 -21.86 -17.51 3.99
N PHE A 407 -21.38 -16.38 4.55
CA PHE A 407 -21.92 -15.79 5.77
C PHE A 407 -23.20 -15.00 5.55
N LEU A 408 -23.52 -14.65 4.30
CA LEU A 408 -24.63 -13.75 4.03
C LEU A 408 -25.98 -14.45 4.11
N ARG A 409 -26.87 -13.89 4.91
CA ARG A 409 -28.30 -14.17 4.82
C ARG A 409 -29.08 -12.92 4.46
N VAL A 410 -30.22 -13.11 3.82
CA VAL A 410 -31.14 -12.00 3.52
C VAL A 410 -31.59 -11.35 4.83
N ALA A 411 -31.56 -10.03 4.87
CA ALA A 411 -32.06 -9.26 6.02
C ALA A 411 -33.58 -9.43 6.16
N THR A 412 -34.05 -9.41 7.39
CA THR A 412 -35.47 -9.42 7.75
C THR A 412 -35.86 -8.14 8.47
N GLY A 413 -37.13 -7.90 8.66
CA GLY A 413 -37.60 -6.73 9.42
C GLY A 413 -37.29 -6.77 10.90
N ALA A 414 -36.77 -7.90 11.41
CA ALA A 414 -36.33 -8.07 12.81
C ALA A 414 -34.84 -7.73 13.01
N ASP A 415 -34.06 -7.57 11.94
CA ASP A 415 -32.66 -7.27 12.03
C ASP A 415 -32.43 -5.80 12.39
N ASP A 416 -31.41 -5.53 13.22
CA ASP A 416 -30.96 -4.17 13.49
C ASP A 416 -30.46 -3.54 12.17
N PRO A 417 -31.02 -2.39 11.75
CA PRO A 417 -30.59 -1.70 10.54
C PRO A 417 -29.09 -1.40 10.49
N SER A 418 -28.41 -1.28 11.63
CA SER A 418 -26.98 -1.00 11.71
C SER A 418 -26.11 -2.16 11.20
N VAL A 419 -26.61 -3.39 11.18
CA VAL A 419 -25.88 -4.58 10.68
C VAL A 419 -26.27 -4.97 9.26
N VAL A 420 -27.30 -4.32 8.68
CA VAL A 420 -27.76 -4.60 7.31
C VAL A 420 -26.90 -3.84 6.31
N ARG A 421 -26.40 -4.54 5.29
CA ARG A 421 -25.67 -3.98 4.17
C ARG A 421 -26.22 -4.55 2.85
N ASN A 422 -26.63 -3.68 1.95
CA ASN A 422 -27.18 -4.08 0.64
C ASN A 422 -28.28 -5.18 0.74
N GLY A 423 -29.14 -5.11 1.76
CA GLY A 423 -30.21 -6.09 1.98
C GLY A 423 -29.79 -7.42 2.61
N TYR A 424 -28.54 -7.54 3.05
CA TYR A 424 -27.99 -8.75 3.70
C TYR A 424 -27.39 -8.43 5.06
N VAL A 425 -27.23 -9.49 5.85
CA VAL A 425 -26.52 -9.49 7.14
C VAL A 425 -25.36 -10.47 7.07
N PHE A 426 -24.17 -10.03 7.49
CA PHE A 426 -23.05 -10.92 7.80
C PHE A 426 -23.39 -11.68 9.08
N ASP A 427 -23.70 -12.96 8.96
CA ASP A 427 -24.23 -13.78 10.06
C ASP A 427 -23.41 -15.06 10.25
N PRO A 428 -22.44 -15.05 11.20
CA PRO A 428 -21.62 -16.23 11.48
C PRO A 428 -22.40 -17.41 12.06
N ALA A 429 -23.51 -17.18 12.79
CA ALA A 429 -24.36 -18.26 13.30
C ALA A 429 -25.11 -18.96 12.16
N PHE A 430 -25.63 -18.21 11.22
CA PHE A 430 -26.23 -18.74 10.00
C PHE A 430 -25.20 -19.55 9.19
N TYR A 431 -24.00 -19.01 8.99
CA TYR A 431 -22.89 -19.71 8.32
C TYR A 431 -22.58 -21.05 8.99
N GLN A 432 -22.40 -21.06 10.31
CA GLN A 432 -22.15 -22.28 11.06
C GLN A 432 -23.27 -23.32 10.87
N SER A 433 -24.50 -22.88 11.04
CA SER A 433 -25.69 -23.75 10.97
C SER A 433 -25.87 -24.37 9.59
N ARG A 434 -25.77 -23.53 8.52
CA ARG A 434 -26.05 -23.97 7.14
C ARG A 434 -25.06 -25.02 6.63
N PHE A 435 -23.80 -25.01 7.10
CA PHE A 435 -22.77 -25.96 6.71
C PHE A 435 -22.51 -27.03 7.77
N GLY A 436 -23.20 -27.01 8.89
CA GLY A 436 -23.02 -27.97 9.98
C GLY A 436 -21.64 -27.92 10.61
N LEU A 437 -21.02 -26.72 10.65
CA LEU A 437 -19.66 -26.56 11.16
C LEU A 437 -19.61 -26.60 12.68
N SER A 438 -18.49 -27.04 13.22
CA SER A 438 -18.22 -26.91 14.66
C SER A 438 -18.08 -25.43 15.05
N THR A 439 -18.47 -25.08 16.28
CA THR A 439 -18.19 -23.76 16.83
C THR A 439 -16.67 -23.56 16.92
N PRO A 440 -16.12 -22.43 16.41
CA PRO A 440 -14.71 -22.13 16.55
C PRO A 440 -14.34 -21.79 17.99
N ASP A 441 -13.19 -22.26 18.45
CA ASP A 441 -12.55 -21.81 19.68
C ASP A 441 -11.80 -20.50 19.44
N ILE A 442 -11.25 -20.34 18.22
CA ILE A 442 -10.46 -19.17 17.81
C ILE A 442 -10.91 -18.73 16.41
N VAL A 443 -11.11 -17.43 16.26
CA VAL A 443 -11.33 -16.77 14.96
C VAL A 443 -10.16 -15.84 14.68
N ILE A 444 -9.50 -16.03 13.54
CA ILE A 444 -8.48 -15.11 13.03
C ILE A 444 -9.15 -14.20 12.00
N ASN A 445 -8.94 -12.89 12.11
CA ASN A 445 -9.27 -11.93 11.07
C ASN A 445 -7.98 -11.22 10.63
N ALA A 446 -7.54 -11.51 9.39
CA ALA A 446 -6.33 -10.95 8.77
C ALA A 446 -6.63 -10.10 7.53
N LEU A 447 -7.85 -9.58 7.42
CA LEU A 447 -8.26 -8.69 6.32
C LEU A 447 -7.69 -7.28 6.47
N GLY A 448 -7.60 -6.55 5.35
CA GLY A 448 -7.18 -5.15 5.33
C GLY A 448 -6.08 -4.84 4.32
N THR A 449 -5.37 -5.85 3.80
CA THR A 449 -4.34 -5.63 2.77
C THR A 449 -4.95 -5.05 1.50
N ASN A 450 -6.05 -5.64 1.02
CA ASN A 450 -6.72 -5.19 -0.20
C ASN A 450 -7.47 -3.87 0.00
N ASP A 451 -7.94 -3.58 1.20
CA ASP A 451 -8.48 -2.26 1.57
C ASP A 451 -7.40 -1.19 1.32
N ALA A 452 -6.18 -1.40 1.85
CA ALA A 452 -5.06 -0.47 1.69
C ALA A 452 -4.60 -0.29 0.24
N LEU A 453 -4.75 -1.29 -0.63
CA LEU A 453 -4.32 -1.24 -2.03
C LEU A 453 -5.34 -0.58 -2.96
N SER A 454 -6.60 -0.50 -2.56
CA SER A 454 -7.70 -0.12 -3.46
C SER A 454 -8.13 1.33 -3.34
N PHE A 455 -7.59 2.07 -2.38
CA PHE A 455 -7.96 3.46 -2.13
C PHE A 455 -6.84 4.42 -2.52
N SER A 456 -7.17 5.35 -3.40
CA SER A 456 -6.35 6.52 -3.70
C SER A 456 -7.29 7.73 -3.88
N PRO A 457 -7.16 8.76 -3.09
CA PRO A 457 -6.63 8.89 -1.74
C PRO A 457 -7.58 8.38 -0.66
N ALA A 458 -7.07 8.17 0.54
CA ALA A 458 -7.73 7.50 1.66
C ALA A 458 -8.88 8.24 2.36
N SER A 459 -9.54 9.21 1.73
CA SER A 459 -10.74 9.83 2.29
C SER A 459 -11.85 8.79 2.38
N GLY A 460 -12.17 8.37 3.59
CA GLY A 460 -13.18 7.33 3.84
C GLY A 460 -12.61 5.96 4.19
N LEU A 461 -11.35 5.63 3.83
CA LEU A 461 -10.73 4.33 4.13
C LEU A 461 -10.77 3.99 5.62
N TYR A 462 -10.42 4.96 6.48
CA TYR A 462 -10.48 4.75 7.93
C TYR A 462 -11.88 4.38 8.39
N SER A 463 -12.88 5.18 8.05
CA SER A 463 -14.26 4.98 8.50
C SER A 463 -14.87 3.69 7.93
N GLU A 464 -14.51 3.32 6.71
CA GLU A 464 -14.98 2.08 6.08
C GLU A 464 -14.41 0.86 6.79
N VAL A 465 -13.09 0.76 6.94
CA VAL A 465 -12.45 -0.38 7.62
C VAL A 465 -12.88 -0.44 9.09
N TYR A 466 -12.92 0.69 9.78
CA TYR A 466 -13.39 0.78 11.16
C TYR A 466 -14.83 0.25 11.32
N SER A 467 -15.73 0.70 10.46
CA SER A 467 -17.15 0.27 10.48
C SER A 467 -17.30 -1.22 10.16
N ASN A 468 -16.55 -1.72 9.18
CA ASN A 468 -16.58 -3.14 8.78
C ASN A 468 -16.02 -4.04 9.89
N ASP A 469 -14.89 -3.67 10.51
CA ASP A 469 -14.32 -4.42 11.64
C ASP A 469 -15.25 -4.45 12.84
N LEU A 470 -15.86 -3.31 13.20
CA LEU A 470 -16.86 -3.26 14.26
C LEU A 470 -18.04 -4.19 14.00
N LEU A 471 -18.58 -4.17 12.77
CA LEU A 471 -19.71 -5.01 12.40
C LEU A 471 -19.32 -6.49 12.46
N MET A 472 -18.20 -6.87 11.81
CA MET A 472 -17.74 -8.26 11.77
C MET A 472 -17.55 -8.82 13.18
N HIS A 473 -16.81 -8.11 14.04
CA HIS A 473 -16.48 -8.62 15.37
C HIS A 473 -17.68 -8.63 16.31
N LYS A 474 -18.61 -7.68 16.21
CA LYS A 474 -19.90 -7.73 16.93
C LYS A 474 -20.70 -8.96 16.54
N GLN A 475 -20.82 -9.26 15.25
CA GLN A 475 -21.55 -10.41 14.74
C GLN A 475 -20.86 -11.73 15.09
N ILE A 476 -19.52 -11.79 15.01
CA ILE A 476 -18.72 -12.93 15.47
C ILE A 476 -18.95 -13.18 16.97
N ARG A 477 -18.90 -12.14 17.80
CA ARG A 477 -19.11 -12.24 19.25
C ARG A 477 -20.53 -12.69 19.59
N ALA A 478 -21.52 -12.16 18.86
CA ALA A 478 -22.93 -12.57 19.04
C ALA A 478 -23.14 -14.05 18.72
N ALA A 479 -22.53 -14.54 17.63
CA ALA A 479 -22.64 -15.93 17.20
C ALA A 479 -21.85 -16.90 18.11
N TRP A 480 -20.64 -16.49 18.53
CA TRP A 480 -19.69 -17.34 19.26
C TRP A 480 -19.17 -16.63 20.51
N PRO A 481 -19.98 -16.56 21.59
CA PRO A 481 -19.63 -15.77 22.78
C PRO A 481 -18.37 -16.23 23.54
N ALA A 482 -17.98 -17.51 23.36
CA ALA A 482 -16.79 -18.06 23.98
C ALA A 482 -15.52 -17.95 23.14
N ALA A 483 -15.65 -17.78 21.82
CA ALA A 483 -14.52 -17.77 20.91
C ALA A 483 -13.53 -16.64 21.19
N LYS A 484 -12.23 -16.91 21.09
CA LYS A 484 -11.19 -15.89 21.08
C LYS A 484 -11.04 -15.29 19.68
N ILE A 485 -10.90 -13.99 19.58
CA ILE A 485 -10.71 -13.30 18.31
C ILE A 485 -9.28 -12.77 18.25
N ILE A 486 -8.55 -13.13 17.22
CA ILE A 486 -7.21 -12.62 16.94
C ILE A 486 -7.29 -11.73 15.68
N ARG A 487 -7.15 -10.42 15.87
CA ARG A 487 -7.11 -9.44 14.78
C ARG A 487 -5.68 -9.14 14.41
N THR A 488 -5.33 -9.27 13.16
CA THR A 488 -3.96 -9.05 12.67
C THR A 488 -3.93 -8.50 11.26
N LEU A 489 -2.74 -8.08 10.83
CA LEU A 489 -2.41 -7.71 9.46
C LEU A 489 -0.93 -8.06 9.23
N PRO A 490 -0.52 -8.58 8.07
CA PRO A 490 0.88 -8.81 7.77
C PRO A 490 1.65 -7.49 7.58
N PRO A 491 2.99 -7.48 7.62
CA PRO A 491 3.78 -6.29 7.29
C PRO A 491 3.55 -5.85 5.84
N SER A 492 4.18 -4.78 5.43
CA SER A 492 4.17 -4.25 4.06
C SER A 492 5.59 -4.03 3.61
N ALA A 493 5.89 -4.30 2.35
CA ALA A 493 7.21 -4.08 1.76
C ALA A 493 7.74 -2.66 2.04
N VAL A 494 9.04 -2.53 2.25
CA VAL A 494 9.73 -1.24 2.44
C VAL A 494 10.41 -0.85 1.13
N SER A 495 9.84 0.14 0.46
CA SER A 495 10.41 0.73 -0.76
C SER A 495 9.88 2.15 -0.91
N GLY A 496 10.46 2.96 -1.78
CA GLY A 496 10.00 4.34 -2.00
C GLY A 496 8.49 4.43 -2.28
N GLY A 497 7.98 3.66 -3.26
CA GLY A 497 6.55 3.61 -3.57
C GLY A 497 5.71 2.98 -2.45
N ALA A 498 6.21 1.93 -1.80
CA ALA A 498 5.50 1.28 -0.70
C ALA A 498 5.42 2.16 0.57
N ASN A 499 6.35 3.09 0.78
CA ASN A 499 6.28 4.04 1.89
C ASN A 499 5.10 5.01 1.74
N ALA A 500 4.80 5.46 0.53
CA ALA A 500 3.61 6.28 0.27
C ALA A 500 2.32 5.48 0.52
N ILE A 501 2.23 4.22 0.07
CA ILE A 501 1.10 3.33 0.35
C ILE A 501 0.99 3.08 1.86
N TRP A 502 2.11 2.90 2.56
CA TRP A 502 2.12 2.74 4.01
C TRP A 502 1.47 3.94 4.69
N GLN A 503 2.00 5.14 4.48
CA GLN A 503 1.54 6.34 5.17
C GLN A 503 0.09 6.69 4.86
N ASN A 504 -0.30 6.61 3.58
CA ASN A 504 -1.58 7.11 3.09
C ASN A 504 -2.72 6.09 3.21
N SER A 505 -2.40 4.79 3.30
CA SER A 505 -3.42 3.74 3.28
C SER A 505 -3.16 2.69 4.37
N ARG A 506 -2.02 2.03 4.38
CA ARG A 506 -1.77 0.88 5.27
C ARG A 506 -1.80 1.26 6.75
N ALA A 507 -1.13 2.35 7.11
CA ALA A 507 -1.14 2.89 8.47
C ALA A 507 -2.55 3.33 8.90
N VAL A 508 -3.34 3.81 7.95
CA VAL A 508 -4.75 4.19 8.17
C VAL A 508 -5.60 2.95 8.48
N VAL A 509 -5.42 1.86 7.72
CA VAL A 509 -6.09 0.57 8.00
C VAL A 509 -5.69 0.03 9.36
N ILE A 510 -4.38 0.03 9.69
CA ILE A 510 -3.88 -0.43 11.00
C ILE A 510 -4.49 0.41 12.14
N GLN A 511 -4.55 1.72 11.99
CA GLN A 511 -5.19 2.58 12.99
C GLN A 511 -6.67 2.24 13.15
N ALA A 512 -7.39 2.08 12.04
CA ALA A 512 -8.83 1.75 12.07
C ALA A 512 -9.10 0.42 12.79
N LEU A 513 -8.29 -0.63 12.53
CA LEU A 513 -8.46 -1.91 13.21
C LEU A 513 -8.11 -1.87 14.71
N ILE A 514 -7.08 -1.09 15.11
CA ILE A 514 -6.73 -0.90 16.53
C ILE A 514 -7.89 -0.19 17.25
N ASP A 515 -8.41 0.89 16.66
CA ASP A 515 -9.47 1.70 17.26
C ASP A 515 -10.80 0.95 17.29
N ALA A 516 -11.11 0.13 16.27
CA ALA A 516 -12.29 -0.74 16.27
C ALA A 516 -12.21 -1.77 17.40
N ALA A 517 -11.05 -2.40 17.60
CA ALA A 517 -10.83 -3.34 18.70
C ALA A 517 -10.94 -2.65 20.07
N ALA A 518 -10.36 -1.46 20.20
CA ALA A 518 -10.46 -0.66 21.45
C ALA A 518 -11.91 -0.23 21.74
N ASN A 519 -12.67 0.15 20.71
CA ASN A 519 -14.08 0.53 20.85
C ASN A 519 -14.96 -0.64 21.29
N LEU A 520 -14.69 -1.85 20.77
CA LEU A 520 -15.42 -3.06 21.16
C LEU A 520 -15.18 -3.41 22.64
N ALA A 521 -14.01 -3.07 23.18
CA ALA A 521 -13.59 -3.38 24.55
C ALA A 521 -13.83 -4.86 24.92
N ASP A 522 -13.69 -5.76 23.94
CA ASP A 522 -13.95 -7.19 24.10
C ASP A 522 -12.75 -7.89 24.72
N SER A 523 -12.90 -8.37 25.95
CA SER A 523 -11.83 -9.05 26.70
C SER A 523 -11.35 -10.37 26.09
N LYS A 524 -12.06 -10.90 25.10
CA LYS A 524 -11.70 -12.12 24.34
C LYS A 524 -11.19 -11.81 22.94
N MET A 525 -10.89 -10.53 22.68
CA MET A 525 -10.28 -10.09 21.44
C MET A 525 -8.88 -9.55 21.70
N THR A 526 -7.92 -9.98 20.90
CA THR A 526 -6.53 -9.53 20.95
C THR A 526 -6.09 -9.06 19.57
N VAL A 527 -5.49 -7.88 19.51
CA VAL A 527 -4.82 -7.39 18.31
C VAL A 527 -3.37 -7.87 18.33
N ALA A 528 -3.00 -8.72 17.39
CA ALA A 528 -1.64 -9.22 17.19
C ALA A 528 -0.92 -8.31 16.18
N PRO A 529 0.06 -7.48 16.60
CA PRO A 529 0.68 -6.46 15.75
C PRO A 529 1.77 -7.05 14.84
N VAL A 530 1.41 -8.08 14.05
CA VAL A 530 2.33 -8.79 13.17
C VAL A 530 2.96 -7.85 12.14
N TRP A 531 2.27 -6.79 11.72
CA TRP A 531 2.81 -5.75 10.83
C TRP A 531 4.07 -5.05 11.38
N ALA A 532 4.28 -5.07 12.70
CA ALA A 532 5.44 -4.49 13.37
C ALA A 532 6.33 -5.57 14.02
N MET A 533 5.94 -6.85 13.94
CA MET A 533 6.66 -7.97 14.55
C MET A 533 7.24 -8.95 13.54
N ALA A 534 6.99 -8.78 12.25
CA ALA A 534 7.65 -9.53 11.18
C ALA A 534 8.47 -8.56 10.31
N ASN A 535 9.59 -9.05 9.78
CA ASN A 535 10.54 -8.22 9.05
C ASN A 535 9.95 -7.73 7.72
N PRO A 536 9.76 -6.42 7.52
CA PRO A 536 9.21 -5.89 6.28
C PRO A 536 10.18 -5.94 5.11
N ASP A 537 11.50 -5.92 5.35
CA ASP A 537 12.52 -5.88 4.30
C ASP A 537 12.72 -7.25 3.63
N CYS A 538 12.64 -8.34 4.41
CA CYS A 538 12.90 -9.70 3.94
C CYS A 538 11.62 -10.47 3.61
N ALA A 539 10.45 -9.86 3.77
CA ALA A 539 9.17 -10.54 3.62
C ALA A 539 8.70 -10.69 2.17
N TYR A 540 9.29 -9.95 1.22
CA TYR A 540 8.76 -9.82 -0.13
C TYR A 540 9.78 -10.18 -1.20
N ALA A 541 9.30 -10.68 -2.35
CA ALA A 541 10.14 -11.05 -3.47
C ALA A 541 10.83 -9.82 -4.07
N TYR A 542 12.14 -9.94 -4.22
CA TYR A 542 13.02 -8.90 -4.69
C TYR A 542 13.89 -9.47 -5.82
N SER A 543 14.00 -8.78 -6.94
CA SER A 543 14.92 -9.14 -8.02
C SER A 543 16.02 -8.10 -8.13
N THR A 544 17.24 -8.56 -8.34
CA THR A 544 18.34 -7.67 -8.74
C THR A 544 18.11 -7.24 -10.19
N GLY A 545 18.07 -5.94 -10.43
CA GLY A 545 18.07 -5.36 -11.76
C GLY A 545 19.48 -5.30 -12.35
N SER A 546 19.69 -4.40 -13.30
CA SER A 546 21.00 -4.16 -13.92
C SER A 546 21.97 -3.50 -12.93
N LEU A 547 23.27 -3.77 -13.11
CA LEU A 547 24.32 -3.07 -12.39
C LEU A 547 24.33 -1.60 -12.82
N GLY A 548 24.13 -0.69 -11.87
CA GLY A 548 24.21 0.75 -12.11
C GLY A 548 25.65 1.24 -12.31
N ALA A 549 25.80 2.47 -12.81
CA ALA A 549 27.10 3.13 -12.96
C ALA A 549 27.79 3.39 -11.61
N ASP A 550 27.03 3.40 -10.51
CA ASP A 550 27.47 3.51 -9.13
C ASP A 550 28.05 2.19 -8.55
N GLY A 551 28.02 1.10 -9.34
CA GLY A 551 28.49 -0.21 -8.91
C GLY A 551 27.48 -1.02 -8.10
N PHE A 552 26.23 -0.53 -7.92
CA PHE A 552 25.17 -1.22 -7.22
C PHE A 552 24.13 -1.77 -8.19
N TYR A 553 23.51 -2.88 -7.81
CA TYR A 553 22.37 -3.41 -8.55
C TYR A 553 21.10 -2.62 -8.23
N SER A 554 20.38 -2.20 -9.25
CA SER A 554 19.02 -1.68 -9.05
C SER A 554 18.13 -2.81 -8.56
N GLY A 555 17.37 -2.56 -7.50
CA GLY A 555 16.44 -3.53 -6.96
C GLY A 555 15.01 -3.24 -7.37
N ASN A 556 14.31 -4.28 -7.79
CA ASN A 556 12.87 -4.21 -8.09
C ASN A 556 12.08 -5.19 -7.23
N TRP A 557 11.01 -4.73 -6.63
CA TRP A 557 10.03 -5.58 -5.97
C TRP A 557 9.23 -6.31 -7.05
N VAL A 558 9.35 -7.64 -7.09
CA VAL A 558 8.58 -8.48 -8.03
C VAL A 558 7.13 -8.56 -7.59
N ASP A 559 6.90 -8.69 -6.27
CA ASP A 559 5.58 -8.69 -5.66
C ASP A 559 5.71 -8.04 -4.27
N ALA A 560 5.25 -6.80 -4.15
CA ALA A 560 5.28 -6.04 -2.90
C ALA A 560 4.06 -6.31 -1.99
N VAL A 561 3.15 -7.19 -2.40
CA VAL A 561 1.90 -7.50 -1.70
C VAL A 561 1.97 -8.84 -0.99
N HIS A 562 2.49 -9.87 -1.67
CA HIS A 562 2.48 -11.23 -1.14
C HIS A 562 3.84 -11.59 -0.53
N PRO A 563 3.90 -11.84 0.78
CA PRO A 563 5.11 -12.30 1.45
C PRO A 563 5.61 -13.63 0.86
N VAL A 564 6.91 -13.81 0.83
CA VAL A 564 7.56 -15.01 0.28
C VAL A 564 8.64 -15.54 1.22
N GLY A 565 9.03 -16.80 1.01
CA GLY A 565 10.18 -17.42 1.67
C GLY A 565 10.18 -17.25 3.20
N SER A 566 11.34 -16.87 3.76
CA SER A 566 11.53 -16.68 5.20
C SER A 566 10.62 -15.61 5.81
N GLY A 567 10.31 -14.55 5.07
CA GLY A 567 9.41 -13.51 5.55
C GLY A 567 7.98 -14.00 5.75
N ARG A 568 7.49 -14.87 4.85
CA ARG A 568 6.19 -15.53 5.06
C ARG A 568 6.22 -16.45 6.27
N VAL A 569 7.28 -17.22 6.44
CA VAL A 569 7.49 -18.07 7.62
C VAL A 569 7.44 -17.24 8.90
N GLU A 570 8.17 -16.13 8.97
CA GLU A 570 8.25 -15.26 10.15
C GLU A 570 6.89 -14.67 10.52
N ILE A 571 6.05 -14.29 9.55
CA ILE A 571 4.69 -13.80 9.79
C ILE A 571 3.87 -14.80 10.59
N TYR A 572 3.85 -16.06 10.17
CA TYR A 572 3.04 -17.09 10.82
C TYR A 572 3.70 -17.68 12.07
N GLN A 573 5.02 -17.68 12.14
CA GLN A 573 5.78 -17.97 13.35
C GLN A 573 5.51 -16.93 14.46
N THR A 574 5.34 -15.67 14.07
CA THR A 574 4.94 -14.59 14.99
C THR A 574 3.47 -14.70 15.39
N LEU A 575 2.58 -15.12 14.50
CA LEU A 575 1.14 -15.20 14.77
C LEU A 575 0.75 -16.45 15.58
N ALA A 576 1.39 -17.59 15.36
CA ALA A 576 1.03 -18.86 16.00
C ALA A 576 1.03 -18.82 17.54
N PRO A 577 1.98 -18.16 18.23
CA PRO A 577 1.92 -18.01 19.69
C PRO A 577 0.65 -17.32 20.20
N TYR A 578 0.07 -16.37 19.46
CA TYR A 578 -1.19 -15.73 19.84
C TYR A 578 -2.36 -16.72 19.84
N LEU A 579 -2.39 -17.63 18.84
CA LEU A 579 -3.42 -18.67 18.78
C LEU A 579 -3.23 -19.70 19.90
N ALA A 580 -1.99 -20.08 20.17
CA ALA A 580 -1.66 -20.99 21.25
C ALA A 580 -2.02 -20.38 22.62
N ALA A 581 -1.72 -19.10 22.84
CA ALA A 581 -2.10 -18.37 24.06
C ALA A 581 -3.62 -18.27 24.21
N ALA A 582 -4.34 -18.03 23.10
CA ALA A 582 -5.80 -18.02 23.08
C ALA A 582 -6.38 -19.39 23.45
N ALA A 583 -5.83 -20.49 22.91
CA ALA A 583 -6.23 -21.86 23.22
C ALA A 583 -6.00 -22.22 24.71
N LEU A 584 -4.96 -21.64 25.33
CA LEU A 584 -4.61 -21.84 26.73
C LEU A 584 -5.28 -20.82 27.68
N ASN A 585 -6.10 -19.90 27.17
CA ASN A 585 -6.68 -18.79 27.94
C ASN A 585 -5.63 -17.90 28.65
N ILE A 586 -4.45 -17.76 28.05
CA ILE A 586 -3.41 -16.83 28.50
C ILE A 586 -3.74 -15.38 28.09
N ILE A 587 -4.47 -15.23 26.97
CA ILE A 587 -5.02 -13.96 26.45
C ILE A 587 -6.50 -14.10 26.15
#